data_bdf7f229c54c4beb663302ed8e0be60c
#
_entry.id   bdf7f229c54c4beb663302ed8e0be60c
#
_cell.length_a   1.000
_cell.length_b   1.000
_cell.length_c   1.000
_cell.angle_alpha   90.00
_cell.angle_beta   90.00
_cell.angle_gamma   90.00
#
_symmetry.space_group_name_H-M   'P 1'
#
loop_
_entity.id
_entity.type
_entity.pdbx_description
1 polymer ?
#
loop_
_entity_poly.entity_id
_entity_poly.type
_entity_poly.pdbx_seq_one_letter_code
_entity_poly.pdbx_strand_id
1 'polypeptide(L)'
;TDNMRYQHTLGVANTSACLAMCHGADMNKAYIAGLLHDCAKCVPDDVKIAECEQFGLLISDIEFESPYLLHSKLGAYYAAHKYNVEDDEICSAIQWHTTGKPAMTLLEKIVFIADYIEPYRNKAANLDDIRHMAFTDIDMAAYVILDDTLSYIRKTGRNIDTQTVDT
;
A
#
# COMPACT_ATOMS: atom_id res chain seq x y z
N THR A 1 9.86 -5.45 -19.21
CA THR A 1 8.95 -5.68 -18.06
C THR A 1 9.77 -6.29 -16.97
N ASP A 2 9.84 -5.66 -15.82
CA ASP A 2 10.57 -6.15 -14.67
C ASP A 2 9.83 -7.37 -14.09
N ASN A 3 10.38 -8.56 -14.32
CA ASN A 3 9.80 -9.81 -13.87
C ASN A 3 9.62 -9.85 -12.33
N MET A 4 10.53 -9.24 -11.59
CA MET A 4 10.42 -9.16 -10.12
C MET A 4 9.21 -8.33 -9.69
N ARG A 5 8.95 -7.20 -10.37
CA ARG A 5 7.79 -6.36 -10.09
C ARG A 5 6.47 -7.06 -10.43
N TYR A 6 6.44 -7.77 -11.56
CA TYR A 6 5.29 -8.58 -11.93
C TYR A 6 4.98 -9.67 -10.89
N GLN A 7 6.01 -10.40 -10.44
CA GLN A 7 5.87 -11.41 -9.38
C GLN A 7 5.42 -10.78 -8.06
N HIS A 8 5.98 -9.64 -7.67
CA HIS A 8 5.54 -8.88 -6.52
C HIS A 8 4.06 -8.50 -6.61
N THR A 9 3.62 -7.92 -7.72
CA THR A 9 2.22 -7.53 -7.93
C THR A 9 1.27 -8.72 -7.79
N LEU A 10 1.60 -9.87 -8.39
CA LEU A 10 0.81 -11.09 -8.24
C LEU A 10 0.87 -11.64 -6.80
N GLY A 11 2.04 -11.54 -6.16
CA GLY A 11 2.23 -11.90 -4.76
C GLY A 11 1.30 -11.11 -3.85
N VAL A 12 1.26 -9.78 -4.02
CA VAL A 12 0.37 -8.89 -3.24
C VAL A 12 -1.09 -9.22 -3.52
N ALA A 13 -1.51 -9.36 -4.78
CA ALA A 13 -2.89 -9.67 -5.13
C ALA A 13 -3.37 -11.00 -4.49
N ASN A 14 -2.57 -12.06 -4.59
CA ASN A 14 -2.90 -13.36 -4.02
C ASN A 14 -2.90 -13.33 -2.48
N THR A 15 -1.92 -12.67 -1.87
CA THR A 15 -1.84 -12.51 -0.40
C THR A 15 -3.03 -11.71 0.12
N SER A 16 -3.41 -10.63 -0.56
CA SER A 16 -4.61 -9.85 -0.21
C SER A 16 -5.88 -10.70 -0.24
N ALA A 17 -6.07 -11.51 -1.28
CA ALA A 17 -7.22 -12.41 -1.37
C ALA A 17 -7.22 -13.48 -0.25
N CYS A 18 -6.05 -14.04 0.09
CA CYS A 18 -5.93 -15.00 1.20
C CYS A 18 -6.25 -14.37 2.55
N LEU A 19 -5.74 -13.17 2.82
CA LEU A 19 -6.05 -12.42 4.04
C LEU A 19 -7.53 -12.04 4.10
N ALA A 20 -8.12 -11.62 2.98
CA ALA A 20 -9.54 -11.31 2.90
C ALA A 20 -10.41 -12.53 3.24
N MET A 21 -10.09 -13.70 2.70
CA MET A 21 -10.77 -14.96 3.03
C MET A 21 -10.65 -15.29 4.52
N CYS A 22 -9.46 -15.10 5.09
CA CYS A 22 -9.19 -15.40 6.51
C CYS A 22 -9.97 -14.49 7.45
N HIS A 23 -10.05 -13.20 7.13
CA HIS A 23 -10.64 -12.17 8.00
C HIS A 23 -12.07 -11.77 7.62
N GLY A 24 -12.70 -12.45 6.66
CA GLY A 24 -14.09 -12.22 6.29
C GLY A 24 -14.34 -10.95 5.45
N ALA A 25 -13.32 -10.48 4.71
CA ALA A 25 -13.46 -9.41 3.72
C ALA A 25 -13.77 -9.97 2.31
N ASP A 26 -14.16 -9.09 1.40
CA ASP A 26 -14.39 -9.48 0.00
C ASP A 26 -13.07 -9.81 -0.71
N MET A 27 -12.91 -11.08 -1.09
CA MET A 27 -11.72 -11.60 -1.77
C MET A 27 -11.47 -10.93 -3.13
N ASN A 28 -12.54 -10.61 -3.89
CA ASN A 28 -12.40 -10.01 -5.20
C ASN A 28 -11.94 -8.55 -5.07
N LYS A 29 -12.51 -7.79 -4.14
CA LYS A 29 -12.05 -6.44 -3.83
C LYS A 29 -10.58 -6.43 -3.42
N ALA A 30 -10.19 -7.34 -2.51
CA ALA A 30 -8.82 -7.45 -2.03
C ALA A 30 -7.83 -7.84 -3.15
N TYR A 31 -8.22 -8.78 -4.01
CA TYR A 31 -7.41 -9.18 -5.16
C TYR A 31 -7.20 -8.01 -6.14
N ILE A 32 -8.27 -7.29 -6.49
CA ILE A 32 -8.20 -6.15 -7.42
C ILE A 32 -7.36 -5.02 -6.83
N ALA A 33 -7.58 -4.68 -5.56
CA ALA A 33 -6.78 -3.66 -4.88
C ALA A 33 -5.29 -4.03 -4.83
N GLY A 34 -4.97 -5.27 -4.47
CA GLY A 34 -3.60 -5.78 -4.48
C GLY A 34 -2.97 -5.83 -5.88
N LEU A 35 -3.75 -6.14 -6.92
CA LEU A 35 -3.27 -6.14 -8.30
C LEU A 35 -2.92 -4.72 -8.80
N LEU A 36 -3.67 -3.72 -8.38
CA LEU A 36 -3.53 -2.34 -8.83
C LEU A 36 -2.75 -1.44 -7.87
N HIS A 37 -2.35 -1.91 -6.67
CA HIS A 37 -1.74 -1.06 -5.64
C HIS A 37 -0.54 -0.24 -6.16
N ASP A 38 0.29 -0.82 -6.99
CA ASP A 38 1.53 -0.23 -7.55
C ASP A 38 1.39 0.20 -9.03
N CYS A 39 0.16 0.36 -9.56
CA CYS A 39 -0.05 0.64 -11.00
C CYS A 39 0.56 1.97 -11.49
N ALA A 40 0.81 2.93 -10.59
CA ALA A 40 1.51 4.18 -10.89
C ALA A 40 2.98 4.20 -10.43
N LYS A 41 3.53 3.09 -9.91
CA LYS A 41 4.90 3.04 -9.34
C LYS A 41 6.00 3.38 -10.33
N CYS A 42 5.80 3.01 -11.61
CA CYS A 42 6.79 3.23 -12.66
C CYS A 42 6.69 4.62 -13.31
N VAL A 43 5.72 5.44 -12.95
CA VAL A 43 5.61 6.81 -13.44
C VAL A 43 6.80 7.61 -12.89
N PRO A 44 7.54 8.39 -13.71
CA PRO A 44 8.62 9.26 -13.22
C PRO A 44 8.11 10.27 -12.17
N ASP A 45 8.96 10.67 -11.23
CA ASP A 45 8.56 11.51 -10.10
C ASP A 45 8.05 12.90 -10.52
N ASP A 46 8.67 13.52 -11.51
CA ASP A 46 8.22 14.78 -12.10
C ASP A 46 6.85 14.66 -12.79
N VAL A 47 6.61 13.53 -13.45
CA VAL A 47 5.31 13.23 -14.08
C VAL A 47 4.24 12.97 -13.02
N LYS A 48 4.57 12.26 -11.92
CA LYS A 48 3.62 12.05 -10.81
C LYS A 48 3.12 13.38 -10.23
N ILE A 49 4.05 14.33 -9.99
CA ILE A 49 3.69 15.67 -9.48
C ILE A 49 2.76 16.34 -10.49
N ALA A 50 3.17 16.45 -11.75
CA ALA A 50 2.40 17.13 -12.79
C ALA A 50 1.00 16.50 -12.99
N GLU A 51 0.88 15.17 -12.98
CA GLU A 51 -0.41 14.49 -13.12
C GLU A 51 -1.28 14.68 -11.88
N CYS A 52 -0.72 14.63 -10.66
CA CYS A 52 -1.48 14.92 -9.45
C CYS A 52 -2.04 16.35 -9.47
N GLU A 53 -1.24 17.34 -9.86
CA GLU A 53 -1.70 18.72 -10.02
C GLU A 53 -2.80 18.84 -11.10
N GLN A 54 -2.58 18.23 -12.26
CA GLN A 54 -3.55 18.22 -13.36
C GLN A 54 -4.90 17.60 -12.96
N PHE A 55 -4.88 16.56 -12.13
CA PHE A 55 -6.08 15.86 -11.69
C PHE A 55 -6.70 16.47 -10.41
N GLY A 56 -6.11 17.53 -9.87
CA GLY A 56 -6.59 18.20 -8.66
C GLY A 56 -6.38 17.38 -7.39
N LEU A 57 -5.42 16.46 -7.39
CA LEU A 57 -5.05 15.69 -6.21
C LEU A 57 -4.15 16.56 -5.31
N LEU A 58 -4.51 16.67 -4.04
CA LEU A 58 -3.72 17.46 -3.08
C LEU A 58 -2.37 16.76 -2.82
N ILE A 59 -1.30 17.52 -2.96
CA ILE A 59 0.08 17.08 -2.67
C ILE A 59 0.50 17.75 -1.35
N SER A 60 0.91 16.95 -0.35
CA SER A 60 1.47 17.44 0.89
C SER A 60 2.95 17.87 0.71
N ASP A 61 3.48 18.66 1.66
CA ASP A 61 4.89 19.08 1.62
C ASP A 61 5.83 17.86 1.58
N ILE A 62 5.53 16.83 2.34
CA ILE A 62 6.31 15.58 2.35
C ILE A 62 6.24 14.83 1.03
N GLU A 63 5.07 14.76 0.41
CA GLU A 63 4.92 14.13 -0.92
C GLU A 63 5.65 14.95 -1.99
N PHE A 64 5.73 16.26 -1.85
CA PHE A 64 6.50 17.12 -2.75
C PHE A 64 8.01 16.90 -2.58
N GLU A 65 8.50 16.74 -1.35
CA GLU A 65 9.90 16.40 -1.06
C GLU A 65 10.24 14.94 -1.39
N SER A 66 9.26 14.06 -1.40
CA SER A 66 9.39 12.62 -1.62
C SER A 66 8.34 12.11 -2.64
N PRO A 67 8.43 12.51 -3.92
CA PRO A 67 7.38 12.27 -4.91
C PRO A 67 7.12 10.79 -5.20
N TYR A 68 8.04 9.90 -4.81
CA TYR A 68 7.79 8.47 -4.89
C TYR A 68 6.56 8.02 -4.09
N LEU A 69 6.16 8.76 -3.04
CA LEU A 69 4.95 8.48 -2.24
C LEU A 69 3.66 8.69 -3.04
N LEU A 70 3.68 9.58 -4.01
CA LEU A 70 2.51 9.89 -4.85
C LEU A 70 2.00 8.72 -5.67
N HIS A 71 2.80 7.63 -5.84
CA HIS A 71 2.35 6.49 -6.63
C HIS A 71 1.07 5.84 -6.09
N SER A 72 0.85 5.84 -4.79
CA SER A 72 -0.35 5.27 -4.18
C SER A 72 -1.59 6.14 -4.45
N LYS A 73 -1.46 7.44 -4.27
CA LYS A 73 -2.52 8.42 -4.55
C LYS A 73 -2.88 8.46 -6.04
N LEU A 74 -1.86 8.57 -6.90
CA LEU A 74 -2.03 8.53 -8.36
C LEU A 74 -2.54 7.16 -8.83
N GLY A 75 -2.11 6.09 -8.17
CA GLY A 75 -2.59 4.73 -8.43
C GLY A 75 -4.07 4.56 -8.15
N ALA A 76 -4.59 5.13 -7.07
CA ALA A 76 -6.02 5.16 -6.77
C ALA A 76 -6.80 5.92 -7.86
N TYR A 77 -6.28 7.08 -8.30
CA TYR A 77 -6.87 7.82 -9.41
C TYR A 77 -6.87 6.99 -10.71
N TYR A 78 -5.77 6.30 -11.02
CA TYR A 78 -5.69 5.42 -12.19
C TYR A 78 -6.66 4.24 -12.08
N ALA A 79 -6.80 3.64 -10.90
CA ALA A 79 -7.78 2.56 -10.69
C ALA A 79 -9.18 3.03 -11.09
N ALA A 80 -9.62 4.18 -10.62
CA ALA A 80 -10.93 4.72 -10.94
C ALA A 80 -11.08 5.12 -12.42
N HIS A 81 -10.12 5.86 -12.99
CA HIS A 81 -10.30 6.54 -14.27
C HIS A 81 -9.68 5.83 -15.48
N LYS A 82 -8.63 5.00 -15.27
CA LYS A 82 -8.01 4.22 -16.36
C LYS A 82 -8.46 2.77 -16.37
N TYR A 83 -8.74 2.21 -15.20
CA TYR A 83 -9.11 0.79 -15.05
C TYR A 83 -10.58 0.58 -14.72
N ASN A 84 -11.38 1.67 -14.66
CA ASN A 84 -12.83 1.66 -14.42
C ASN A 84 -13.21 0.91 -13.11
N VAL A 85 -12.44 1.10 -12.06
CA VAL A 85 -12.79 0.60 -10.73
C VAL A 85 -13.74 1.60 -10.08
N GLU A 86 -15.02 1.26 -9.99
CA GLU A 86 -16.07 2.12 -9.43
C GLU A 86 -16.20 2.00 -7.91
N ASP A 87 -15.46 1.08 -7.29
CA ASP A 87 -15.55 0.78 -5.87
C ASP A 87 -14.57 1.65 -5.06
N ASP A 88 -15.12 2.55 -4.25
CA ASP A 88 -14.36 3.48 -3.42
C ASP A 88 -13.48 2.76 -2.36
N GLU A 89 -13.89 1.59 -1.86
CA GLU A 89 -13.10 0.83 -0.90
C GLU A 89 -11.81 0.30 -1.54
N ILE A 90 -11.89 -0.16 -2.81
CA ILE A 90 -10.71 -0.60 -3.58
C ILE A 90 -9.78 0.60 -3.81
N CYS A 91 -10.31 1.73 -4.26
CA CYS A 91 -9.52 2.94 -4.51
C CYS A 91 -8.85 3.44 -3.20
N SER A 92 -9.58 3.42 -2.09
CA SER A 92 -9.04 3.79 -0.78
C SER A 92 -7.92 2.84 -0.33
N ALA A 93 -8.09 1.53 -0.49
CA ALA A 93 -7.05 0.56 -0.16
C ALA A 93 -5.77 0.77 -1.00
N ILE A 94 -5.91 1.10 -2.29
CA ILE A 94 -4.78 1.46 -3.16
C ILE A 94 -4.13 2.75 -2.65
N GLN A 95 -4.89 3.77 -2.30
CA GLN A 95 -4.36 5.06 -1.85
C GLN A 95 -3.51 4.94 -0.59
N TRP A 96 -3.91 4.09 0.35
CA TRP A 96 -3.31 4.05 1.68
C TRP A 96 -2.34 2.87 1.90
N HIS A 97 -2.06 2.09 0.86
CA HIS A 97 -1.20 0.91 1.01
C HIS A 97 0.25 1.21 1.42
N THR A 98 0.74 2.44 1.19
CA THR A 98 2.14 2.81 1.48
C THR A 98 2.30 3.42 2.86
N THR A 99 1.46 4.38 3.23
CA THR A 99 1.60 5.17 4.47
C THR A 99 0.69 4.71 5.59
N GLY A 100 -0.38 4.00 5.24
CA GLY A 100 -1.53 3.82 6.12
C GLY A 100 -2.31 5.12 6.29
N LYS A 101 -3.30 5.09 7.16
CA LYS A 101 -4.04 6.25 7.67
C LYS A 101 -4.69 5.89 9.01
N PRO A 102 -5.07 6.88 9.85
CA PRO A 102 -5.86 6.63 11.05
C PRO A 102 -7.15 5.87 10.74
N ALA A 103 -7.49 4.89 11.56
CA ALA A 103 -8.69 4.08 11.44
C ALA A 103 -8.85 3.37 10.09
N MET A 104 -7.78 2.74 9.59
CA MET A 104 -7.84 1.92 8.37
C MET A 104 -8.99 0.91 8.44
N THR A 105 -9.74 0.80 7.34
CA THR A 105 -10.72 -0.27 7.15
C THR A 105 -10.02 -1.63 7.04
N LEU A 106 -10.79 -2.73 7.13
CA LEU A 106 -10.22 -4.07 6.98
C LEU A 106 -9.53 -4.27 5.62
N LEU A 107 -10.14 -3.77 4.54
CA LEU A 107 -9.56 -3.87 3.20
C LEU A 107 -8.25 -3.08 3.06
N GLU A 108 -8.17 -1.89 3.63
CA GLU A 108 -6.96 -1.07 3.66
C GLU A 108 -5.82 -1.77 4.41
N LYS A 109 -6.11 -2.35 5.59
CA LYS A 109 -5.12 -3.14 6.35
C LYS A 109 -4.65 -4.36 5.57
N ILE A 110 -5.56 -5.06 4.89
CA ILE A 110 -5.23 -6.24 4.08
C ILE A 110 -4.22 -5.87 2.99
N VAL A 111 -4.45 -4.82 2.23
CA VAL A 111 -3.55 -4.45 1.11
C VAL A 111 -2.22 -3.91 1.64
N PHE A 112 -2.25 -3.08 2.69
CA PHE A 112 -1.06 -2.57 3.38
C PHE A 112 -0.17 -3.70 3.89
N ILE A 113 -0.75 -4.69 4.57
CA ILE A 113 -0.02 -5.84 5.10
C ILE A 113 0.48 -6.74 3.96
N ALA A 114 -0.37 -7.02 2.96
CA ALA A 114 -0.03 -7.89 1.85
C ALA A 114 1.20 -7.39 1.06
N ASP A 115 1.31 -6.07 0.84
CA ASP A 115 2.51 -5.48 0.22
C ASP A 115 3.78 -5.74 1.04
N TYR A 116 3.67 -5.75 2.35
CA TYR A 116 4.80 -5.97 3.25
C TYR A 116 5.22 -7.45 3.32
N ILE A 117 4.25 -8.40 3.33
CA ILE A 117 4.49 -9.81 3.64
C ILE A 117 4.46 -10.77 2.44
N GLU A 118 4.15 -10.31 1.23
CA GLU A 118 4.00 -11.18 0.05
C GLU A 118 5.20 -12.16 -0.11
N PRO A 119 5.03 -13.31 -0.79
CA PRO A 119 6.02 -14.39 -0.75
C PRO A 119 7.44 -14.04 -1.19
N TYR A 120 7.59 -13.03 -2.07
CA TYR A 120 8.90 -12.61 -2.58
C TYR A 120 9.60 -11.54 -1.71
N ARG A 121 8.94 -11.02 -0.67
CA ARG A 121 9.57 -10.14 0.33
C ARG A 121 10.50 -10.96 1.23
N ASN A 122 11.70 -10.43 1.46
CA ASN A 122 12.73 -11.12 2.25
C ASN A 122 13.65 -10.18 3.04
N LYS A 123 13.27 -8.89 3.18
CA LYS A 123 14.17 -7.88 3.76
C LYS A 123 13.99 -7.64 5.25
N ALA A 124 12.82 -7.92 5.82
CA ALA A 124 12.59 -7.75 7.25
C ALA A 124 13.01 -9.03 8.01
N ALA A 125 13.70 -8.84 9.14
CA ALA A 125 14.24 -9.96 9.94
C ALA A 125 13.13 -10.78 10.64
N ASN A 126 11.97 -10.14 10.93
CA ASN A 126 10.82 -10.72 11.61
C ASN A 126 9.65 -11.07 10.66
N LEU A 127 9.95 -11.22 9.37
CA LEU A 127 8.92 -11.37 8.33
C LEU A 127 8.05 -12.62 8.55
N ASP A 128 8.63 -13.73 9.02
CA ASP A 128 7.88 -14.96 9.26
C ASP A 128 6.92 -14.81 10.44
N ASP A 129 7.30 -14.08 11.49
CA ASP A 129 6.42 -13.77 12.61
C ASP A 129 5.26 -12.87 12.18
N ILE A 130 5.55 -11.84 11.36
CA ILE A 130 4.52 -10.94 10.83
C ILE A 130 3.57 -11.71 9.89
N ARG A 131 4.08 -12.63 9.05
CA ARG A 131 3.24 -13.50 8.21
C ARG A 131 2.28 -14.32 9.05
N HIS A 132 2.77 -14.96 10.12
CA HIS A 132 1.90 -15.71 11.02
C HIS A 132 0.85 -14.81 11.68
N MET A 133 1.29 -13.66 12.17
CA MET A 133 0.43 -12.66 12.82
C MET A 133 -0.66 -12.14 11.86
N ALA A 134 -0.32 -11.87 10.60
CA ALA A 134 -1.26 -11.38 9.60
C ALA A 134 -2.49 -12.29 9.40
N PHE A 135 -2.35 -13.60 9.61
CA PHE A 135 -3.45 -14.58 9.50
C PHE A 135 -4.16 -14.86 10.83
N THR A 136 -3.68 -14.31 11.94
CA THR A 136 -4.27 -14.55 13.28
C THR A 136 -4.80 -13.29 13.94
N ASP A 137 -4.08 -12.18 13.81
CA ASP A 137 -4.42 -10.87 14.37
C ASP A 137 -3.94 -9.77 13.40
N ILE A 138 -4.84 -9.35 12.52
CA ILE A 138 -4.52 -8.39 11.46
C ILE A 138 -4.19 -7.00 12.01
N ASP A 139 -4.78 -6.61 13.15
CA ASP A 139 -4.54 -5.32 13.78
C ASP A 139 -3.14 -5.27 14.38
N MET A 140 -2.74 -6.34 15.05
CA MET A 140 -1.39 -6.46 15.58
C MET A 140 -0.34 -6.53 14.46
N ALA A 141 -0.62 -7.22 13.36
CA ALA A 141 0.27 -7.25 12.21
C ALA A 141 0.48 -5.85 11.61
N ALA A 142 -0.61 -5.09 11.43
CA ALA A 142 -0.53 -3.70 10.96
C ALA A 142 0.30 -2.83 11.91
N TYR A 143 0.06 -2.94 13.22
CA TYR A 143 0.81 -2.19 14.23
C TYR A 143 2.31 -2.49 14.18
N VAL A 144 2.71 -3.76 14.15
CA VAL A 144 4.13 -4.16 14.09
C VAL A 144 4.80 -3.64 12.82
N ILE A 145 4.14 -3.71 11.67
CA ILE A 145 4.67 -3.18 10.40
C ILE A 145 4.88 -1.67 10.48
N LEU A 146 3.92 -0.94 11.07
CA LEU A 146 4.02 0.51 11.23
C LEU A 146 5.15 0.89 12.19
N ASP A 147 5.29 0.21 13.32
CA ASP A 147 6.36 0.46 14.30
C ASP A 147 7.75 0.18 13.70
N ASP A 148 7.91 -0.93 13.00
CA ASP A 148 9.14 -1.27 12.27
C ASP A 148 9.47 -0.23 11.21
N THR A 149 8.47 0.22 10.44
CA THR A 149 8.61 1.23 9.40
C THR A 149 9.03 2.58 9.99
N LEU A 150 8.36 3.04 11.04
CA LEU A 150 8.71 4.28 11.75
C LEU A 150 10.12 4.21 12.35
N SER A 151 10.46 3.07 12.97
CA SER A 151 11.79 2.83 13.52
C SER A 151 12.88 2.88 12.45
N TYR A 152 12.64 2.31 11.28
CA TYR A 152 13.55 2.37 10.14
C TYR A 152 13.69 3.80 9.59
N ILE A 153 12.59 4.53 9.39
CA ILE A 153 12.61 5.90 8.85
C ILE A 153 13.36 6.83 9.83
N ARG A 154 13.11 6.73 11.14
CA ARG A 154 13.83 7.50 12.17
C ARG A 154 15.34 7.23 12.15
N LYS A 155 15.75 5.96 12.00
CA LYS A 155 17.17 5.57 11.92
C LYS A 155 17.87 6.08 10.66
N THR A 156 17.13 6.21 9.55
CA THR A 156 17.68 6.67 8.26
C THR A 156 17.65 8.17 8.09
N GLY A 157 17.04 8.93 9.03
CA GLY A 157 16.92 10.39 8.97
C GLY A 157 16.06 10.90 7.83
N ARG A 158 15.18 10.07 7.28
CA ARG A 158 14.23 10.47 6.24
C ARG A 158 13.03 11.19 6.87
N ASN A 159 12.39 12.04 6.09
CA ASN A 159 11.14 12.67 6.51
C ASN A 159 10.04 11.62 6.69
N ILE A 160 9.25 11.76 7.75
CA ILE A 160 8.16 10.84 8.08
C ILE A 160 6.86 11.51 7.69
N ASP A 161 6.04 10.81 6.91
CA ASP A 161 4.68 11.26 6.63
C ASP A 161 3.87 11.26 7.93
N THR A 162 3.17 12.38 8.21
CA THR A 162 2.34 12.51 9.42
C THR A 162 1.25 11.45 9.47
N GLN A 163 0.70 11.04 8.32
CA GLN A 163 -0.28 9.95 8.25
C GLN A 163 0.29 8.65 8.84
N THR A 164 1.55 8.31 8.52
CA THR A 164 2.20 7.10 9.06
C THR A 164 2.41 7.18 10.60
N VAL A 165 2.54 8.39 11.16
CA VAL A 165 2.69 8.58 12.62
C VAL A 165 1.33 8.47 13.33
N ASP A 166 0.28 8.97 12.69
CA ASP A 166 -1.06 9.06 13.26
C ASP A 166 -1.87 7.75 13.08
N THR A 167 -1.36 6.82 12.25
CA THR A 167 -1.96 5.50 12.02
C THR A 167 -1.72 4.56 13.17
#